data_94647fd28cc623219ab3b9c659070ae4
#
_entry.id   94647fd28cc623219ab3b9c659070ae4
#
_cell.length_a   1.000
_cell.length_b   1.000
_cell.length_c   1.000
_cell.angle_alpha   90.00
_cell.angle_beta   90.00
_cell.angle_gamma   90.00
#
_symmetry.space_group_name_H-M   'P 1'
#
loop_
_entity.id
_entity.type
_entity.pdbx_description
1 polymer ?
#
loop_
_entity_poly.entity_id
_entity_poly.type
_entity_poly.pdbx_seq_one_letter_code
_entity_poly.pdbx_strand_id
1 'polypeptide(L)'
;MKAFEFCCPTKIIAGAHALDKLPGELADRGVAHPLVMTDAGLVKLGVAAKLTDVLDAAGVAYDVFDQVPPDSSMDVVNEVARLYAARGCDGFVAIGGGSVIDTTKGAAASLACEGVDFATLQGSEILHADLPPFIAVPTTAGTGSEVTLVAVVADTQKHAKLSFTSYKLVPHAAILDPALTASLPPKLTATTGMDALTHAIEAYTSIPVSYTHLDVYKRQCRCRAQRTRASPAS
;
A
#
# COMPACT_ATOMS: atom_id res chain seq x y z
N MET A 1 15.16 -26.54 -13.73
CA MET A 1 14.67 -25.22 -13.25
C MET A 1 13.95 -25.51 -11.94
N LYS A 2 14.23 -24.76 -10.86
CA LYS A 2 13.49 -24.90 -9.59
C LYS A 2 12.06 -24.38 -9.82
N ALA A 3 11.06 -25.05 -9.26
CA ALA A 3 9.69 -24.57 -9.27
C ALA A 3 9.59 -23.23 -8.52
N PHE A 4 8.84 -22.28 -9.07
CA PHE A 4 8.54 -21.01 -8.42
C PHE A 4 7.06 -20.71 -8.59
N GLU A 5 6.52 -19.93 -7.67
CA GLU A 5 5.16 -19.40 -7.73
C GLU A 5 5.24 -17.87 -7.86
N PHE A 6 4.46 -17.32 -8.78
CA PHE A 6 4.30 -15.87 -8.95
C PHE A 6 2.85 -15.49 -8.72
N CYS A 7 2.60 -14.55 -7.82
CA CYS A 7 1.28 -14.02 -7.53
C CYS A 7 1.34 -12.50 -7.48
N CYS A 8 0.52 -11.84 -8.30
CA CYS A 8 0.31 -10.40 -8.26
C CYS A 8 -1.21 -10.14 -8.24
N PRO A 9 -1.83 -10.05 -7.06
CA PRO A 9 -3.28 -9.86 -6.95
C PRO A 9 -3.74 -8.45 -7.32
N THR A 10 -2.83 -7.49 -7.41
CA THR A 10 -3.15 -6.10 -7.80
C THR A 10 -3.61 -6.04 -9.26
N LYS A 11 -4.77 -5.41 -9.50
CA LYS A 11 -5.19 -5.04 -10.87
C LYS A 11 -4.31 -3.88 -11.35
N ILE A 12 -3.52 -4.09 -12.39
CA ILE A 12 -2.63 -3.06 -12.95
C ILE A 12 -3.31 -2.41 -14.15
N ILE A 13 -3.42 -1.06 -14.12
CA ILE A 13 -3.95 -0.24 -15.19
C ILE A 13 -2.82 0.69 -15.63
N ALA A 14 -2.25 0.46 -16.81
CA ALA A 14 -1.06 1.17 -17.26
C ALA A 14 -1.26 1.80 -18.65
N GLY A 15 -0.77 3.02 -18.81
CA GLY A 15 -0.77 3.74 -20.10
C GLY A 15 -1.05 5.22 -19.94
N ALA A 16 -0.97 5.95 -21.06
CA ALA A 16 -1.35 7.35 -21.07
C ALA A 16 -2.84 7.49 -20.71
N HIS A 17 -3.16 8.48 -19.88
CA HIS A 17 -4.52 8.70 -19.37
C HIS A 17 -5.08 7.54 -18.53
N ALA A 18 -4.23 6.69 -17.98
CA ALA A 18 -4.68 5.63 -17.07
C ALA A 18 -5.39 6.21 -15.83
N LEU A 19 -5.00 7.42 -15.39
CA LEU A 19 -5.63 8.11 -14.27
C LEU A 19 -7.14 8.37 -14.47
N ASP A 20 -7.61 8.55 -15.70
CA ASP A 20 -9.01 8.76 -16.02
C ASP A 20 -9.91 7.55 -15.65
N LYS A 21 -9.30 6.40 -15.37
CA LYS A 21 -10.02 5.19 -14.91
C LYS A 21 -10.31 5.18 -13.42
N LEU A 22 -9.69 6.09 -12.65
CA LEU A 22 -9.80 6.11 -11.18
C LEU A 22 -11.25 6.14 -10.68
N PRO A 23 -12.16 7.01 -11.19
CA PRO A 23 -13.53 7.03 -10.69
C PRO A 23 -14.27 5.69 -10.91
N GLY A 24 -14.07 5.04 -12.05
CA GLY A 24 -14.61 3.72 -12.33
C GLY A 24 -14.07 2.64 -11.39
N GLU A 25 -12.77 2.67 -11.08
CA GLU A 25 -12.16 1.73 -10.15
C GLU A 25 -12.64 1.91 -8.71
N LEU A 26 -12.95 3.15 -8.30
CA LEU A 26 -13.58 3.44 -7.01
C LEU A 26 -15.00 2.91 -6.96
N ALA A 27 -15.81 3.18 -8.00
CA ALA A 27 -17.18 2.70 -8.10
C ALA A 27 -17.27 1.17 -8.10
N ASP A 28 -16.39 0.48 -8.84
CA ASP A 28 -16.32 -0.99 -8.88
C ASP A 28 -16.04 -1.62 -7.50
N ARG A 29 -15.46 -0.84 -6.57
CA ARG A 29 -15.16 -1.27 -5.19
C ARG A 29 -16.12 -0.71 -4.15
N GLY A 30 -17.15 0.00 -4.59
CA GLY A 30 -18.15 0.62 -3.72
C GLY A 30 -17.61 1.78 -2.90
N VAL A 31 -16.51 2.42 -3.34
CA VAL A 31 -15.91 3.58 -2.68
C VAL A 31 -16.57 4.86 -3.18
N ALA A 32 -17.21 5.60 -2.28
CA ALA A 32 -17.91 6.85 -2.55
C ALA A 32 -17.19 8.07 -1.96
N HIS A 33 -16.37 7.86 -0.93
CA HIS A 33 -15.65 8.93 -0.22
C HIS A 33 -14.23 8.49 0.16
N PRO A 34 -13.30 8.39 -0.80
CA PRO A 34 -11.93 7.98 -0.51
C PRO A 34 -11.14 9.06 0.25
N LEU A 35 -10.20 8.63 1.10
CA LEU A 35 -9.13 9.48 1.60
C LEU A 35 -7.96 9.46 0.60
N VAL A 36 -7.69 10.61 -0.01
CA VAL A 36 -6.56 10.80 -0.91
C VAL A 36 -5.31 11.08 -0.09
N MET A 37 -4.31 10.21 -0.22
CA MET A 37 -3.03 10.29 0.47
C MET A 37 -1.96 10.84 -0.46
N THR A 38 -1.23 11.87 -0.02
CA THR A 38 -0.13 12.46 -0.80
C THR A 38 0.88 13.15 0.12
N ASP A 39 1.86 13.81 -0.45
CA ASP A 39 2.84 14.64 0.27
C ASP A 39 2.82 16.10 -0.21
N ALA A 40 3.32 17.00 0.64
CA ALA A 40 3.34 18.43 0.37
C ALA A 40 4.17 18.81 -0.88
N GLY A 41 5.15 17.99 -1.25
CA GLY A 41 5.96 18.19 -2.44
C GLY A 41 5.15 18.00 -3.72
N LEU A 42 4.36 16.94 -3.78
CA LEU A 42 3.48 16.64 -4.92
C LEU A 42 2.33 17.64 -5.04
N VAL A 43 1.82 18.12 -3.90
CA VAL A 43 0.83 19.24 -3.90
C VAL A 43 1.46 20.49 -4.50
N LYS A 44 2.63 20.90 -4.03
CA LYS A 44 3.35 22.07 -4.54
C LYS A 44 3.70 21.97 -6.03
N LEU A 45 3.98 20.78 -6.53
CA LEU A 45 4.28 20.52 -7.94
C LEU A 45 3.04 20.39 -8.81
N GLY A 46 1.82 20.47 -8.23
CA GLY A 46 0.56 20.30 -8.95
C GLY A 46 0.30 18.86 -9.44
N VAL A 47 1.07 17.88 -8.96
CA VAL A 47 0.88 16.48 -9.35
C VAL A 47 -0.36 15.90 -8.67
N ALA A 48 -0.57 16.21 -7.40
CA ALA A 48 -1.77 15.79 -6.67
C ALA A 48 -3.05 16.38 -7.29
N ALA A 49 -2.99 17.63 -7.81
CA ALA A 49 -4.11 18.28 -8.46
C ALA A 49 -4.62 17.50 -9.69
N LYS A 50 -3.74 16.85 -10.46
CA LYS A 50 -4.15 16.01 -11.59
C LYS A 50 -5.12 14.91 -11.19
N LEU A 51 -4.93 14.34 -9.99
CA LEU A 51 -5.81 13.30 -9.46
C LEU A 51 -7.13 13.91 -8.95
N THR A 52 -7.06 15.00 -8.16
CA THR A 52 -8.27 15.63 -7.63
C THR A 52 -9.13 16.21 -8.73
N ASP A 53 -8.56 16.76 -9.81
CA ASP A 53 -9.30 17.24 -10.98
C ASP A 53 -10.13 16.10 -11.64
N VAL A 54 -9.58 14.87 -11.68
CA VAL A 54 -10.31 13.70 -12.20
C VAL A 54 -11.46 13.30 -11.28
N LEU A 55 -11.28 13.37 -9.95
CA LEU A 55 -12.34 13.09 -8.98
C LEU A 55 -13.42 14.17 -9.03
N ASP A 56 -13.03 15.45 -9.09
CA ASP A 56 -13.94 16.59 -9.19
C ASP A 56 -14.80 16.54 -10.47
N ALA A 57 -14.16 16.22 -11.61
CA ALA A 57 -14.87 16.07 -12.88
C ALA A 57 -15.87 14.91 -12.87
N ALA A 58 -15.63 13.89 -12.07
CA ALA A 58 -16.51 12.75 -11.88
C ALA A 58 -17.55 12.94 -10.77
N GLY A 59 -17.48 14.04 -10.01
CA GLY A 59 -18.37 14.32 -8.88
C GLY A 59 -18.17 13.39 -7.69
N VAL A 60 -16.97 12.81 -7.54
CA VAL A 60 -16.61 11.97 -6.39
C VAL A 60 -16.21 12.84 -5.22
N ALA A 61 -16.88 12.70 -4.07
CA ALA A 61 -16.47 13.37 -2.84
C ALA A 61 -15.19 12.69 -2.29
N TYR A 62 -14.29 13.48 -1.73
CA TYR A 62 -13.05 12.96 -1.12
C TYR A 62 -12.53 13.88 -0.03
N ASP A 63 -11.70 13.34 0.87
CA ASP A 63 -10.83 14.13 1.75
C ASP A 63 -9.37 13.94 1.31
N VAL A 64 -8.49 14.86 1.73
CA VAL A 64 -7.05 14.81 1.41
C VAL A 64 -6.22 14.84 2.68
N PHE A 65 -5.20 13.97 2.74
CA PHE A 65 -4.10 14.06 3.68
C PHE A 65 -2.79 14.25 2.90
N ASP A 66 -2.20 15.44 3.00
CA ASP A 66 -1.04 15.89 2.21
C ASP A 66 0.26 16.03 3.02
N GLN A 67 0.27 15.51 4.26
CA GLN A 67 1.37 15.66 5.20
C GLN A 67 2.22 14.38 5.37
N VAL A 68 2.20 13.48 4.37
CA VAL A 68 3.04 12.28 4.45
C VAL A 68 4.53 12.67 4.36
N PRO A 69 5.35 12.33 5.37
CA PRO A 69 6.78 12.66 5.35
C PRO A 69 7.56 11.75 4.39
N PRO A 70 8.78 12.14 3.97
CA PRO A 70 9.65 11.31 3.14
C PRO A 70 9.93 9.91 3.70
N ASP A 71 10.02 9.78 5.03
CA ASP A 71 10.05 8.51 5.73
C ASP A 71 8.73 8.33 6.50
N SER A 72 7.96 7.32 6.11
CA SER A 72 6.71 6.98 6.79
C SER A 72 6.96 6.65 8.26
N SER A 73 6.10 7.13 9.17
CA SER A 73 6.22 6.87 10.60
C SER A 73 4.92 6.34 11.21
N MET A 74 5.07 5.64 12.34
CA MET A 74 3.93 5.11 13.10
C MET A 74 2.97 6.21 13.57
N ASP A 75 3.51 7.39 13.91
CA ASP A 75 2.71 8.53 14.36
C ASP A 75 1.77 9.00 13.25
N VAL A 76 2.29 9.12 12.02
CA VAL A 76 1.51 9.52 10.84
C VAL A 76 0.51 8.42 10.44
N VAL A 77 0.90 7.15 10.53
CA VAL A 77 -0.03 6.02 10.31
C VAL A 77 -1.25 6.11 11.22
N ASN A 78 -1.01 6.35 12.53
CA ASN A 78 -2.08 6.47 13.51
C ASN A 78 -2.92 7.75 13.34
N GLU A 79 -2.31 8.85 12.90
CA GLU A 79 -3.00 10.09 12.56
C GLU A 79 -3.96 9.89 11.39
N VAL A 80 -3.48 9.27 10.31
CA VAL A 80 -4.26 8.98 9.11
C VAL A 80 -5.44 8.04 9.42
N ALA A 81 -5.21 6.99 10.21
CA ALA A 81 -6.29 6.07 10.61
C ALA A 81 -7.40 6.81 11.39
N ARG A 82 -7.01 7.71 12.30
CA ARG A 82 -7.99 8.55 13.04
C ARG A 82 -8.74 9.51 12.11
N LEU A 83 -8.03 10.16 11.17
CA LEU A 83 -8.64 11.07 10.21
C LEU A 83 -9.65 10.34 9.33
N TYR A 84 -9.26 9.18 8.79
CA TYR A 84 -10.14 8.32 7.98
C TYR A 84 -11.47 8.03 8.69
N ALA A 85 -11.39 7.56 9.94
CA ALA A 85 -12.58 7.27 10.73
C ALA A 85 -13.42 8.52 11.05
N ALA A 86 -12.77 9.64 11.40
CA ALA A 86 -13.44 10.90 11.75
C ALA A 86 -14.14 11.55 10.55
N ARG A 87 -13.64 11.34 9.33
CA ARG A 87 -14.20 11.88 8.09
C ARG A 87 -15.22 10.95 7.43
N GLY A 88 -15.36 9.72 7.94
CA GLY A 88 -16.26 8.73 7.36
C GLY A 88 -15.82 8.27 5.97
N CYS A 89 -14.50 8.24 5.72
CA CYS A 89 -13.96 7.72 4.47
C CYS A 89 -14.22 6.22 4.36
N ASP A 90 -14.32 5.70 3.13
CA ASP A 90 -14.67 4.30 2.83
C ASP A 90 -13.64 3.59 1.93
N GLY A 91 -12.55 4.28 1.57
CA GLY A 91 -11.44 3.73 0.80
C GLY A 91 -10.23 4.66 0.81
N PHE A 92 -9.12 4.20 0.23
CA PHE A 92 -7.89 4.97 0.08
C PHE A 92 -7.49 5.11 -1.38
N VAL A 93 -6.97 6.29 -1.72
CA VAL A 93 -6.23 6.53 -2.97
C VAL A 93 -4.88 7.14 -2.60
N ALA A 94 -3.78 6.44 -2.86
CA ALA A 94 -2.44 6.96 -2.59
C ALA A 94 -1.77 7.44 -3.88
N ILE A 95 -1.60 8.77 -4.02
CA ILE A 95 -0.80 9.35 -5.09
C ILE A 95 0.55 9.80 -4.55
N GLY A 96 1.62 9.07 -4.90
CA GLY A 96 2.96 9.34 -4.38
C GLY A 96 3.97 8.25 -4.63
N GLY A 97 5.13 8.38 -3.99
CA GLY A 97 6.17 7.35 -3.96
C GLY A 97 5.92 6.29 -2.88
N GLY A 98 6.93 5.44 -2.64
CA GLY A 98 6.87 4.36 -1.66
C GLY A 98 6.42 4.80 -0.27
N SER A 99 6.90 5.95 0.24
CA SER A 99 6.52 6.47 1.56
C SER A 99 5.01 6.73 1.68
N VAL A 100 4.40 7.33 0.65
CA VAL A 100 2.94 7.59 0.64
C VAL A 100 2.17 6.28 0.60
N ILE A 101 2.57 5.35 -0.26
CA ILE A 101 1.92 4.05 -0.40
C ILE A 101 2.07 3.22 0.88
N ASP A 102 3.25 3.19 1.50
CA ASP A 102 3.50 2.43 2.73
C ASP A 102 2.78 3.02 3.95
N THR A 103 2.69 4.37 4.05
CA THR A 103 1.87 5.02 5.07
C THR A 103 0.39 4.61 4.92
N THR A 104 -0.10 4.57 3.68
CA THR A 104 -1.49 4.18 3.39
C THR A 104 -1.75 2.72 3.75
N LYS A 105 -0.82 1.81 3.40
CA LYS A 105 -0.88 0.40 3.81
C LYS A 105 -0.93 0.27 5.33
N GLY A 106 -0.07 1.01 6.04
CA GLY A 106 -0.04 1.03 7.50
C GLY A 106 -1.34 1.51 8.11
N ALA A 107 -1.89 2.62 7.59
CA ALA A 107 -3.17 3.16 8.06
C ALA A 107 -4.34 2.20 7.81
N ALA A 108 -4.41 1.60 6.62
CA ALA A 108 -5.42 0.61 6.29
C ALA A 108 -5.33 -0.63 7.20
N ALA A 109 -4.11 -1.10 7.51
CA ALA A 109 -3.88 -2.20 8.44
C ALA A 109 -4.27 -1.85 9.88
N SER A 110 -3.96 -0.62 10.32
CA SER A 110 -4.34 -0.12 11.65
C SER A 110 -5.86 -0.07 11.82
N LEU A 111 -6.60 0.34 10.79
CA LEU A 111 -8.07 0.34 10.80
C LEU A 111 -8.66 -1.07 10.86
N ALA A 112 -8.07 -2.01 10.12
CA ALA A 112 -8.55 -3.39 10.07
C ALA A 112 -8.27 -4.18 11.36
N CYS A 113 -7.34 -3.70 12.19
CA CYS A 113 -6.91 -4.34 13.43
C CYS A 113 -7.38 -3.54 14.65
N GLU A 114 -8.66 -3.19 14.72
CA GLU A 114 -9.24 -2.41 15.82
C GLU A 114 -8.80 -2.91 17.20
N GLY A 115 -8.27 -1.97 18.00
CA GLY A 115 -7.83 -2.25 19.39
C GLY A 115 -6.45 -2.94 19.50
N VAL A 116 -5.78 -3.19 18.39
CA VAL A 116 -4.41 -3.74 18.37
C VAL A 116 -3.41 -2.64 18.00
N ASP A 117 -2.38 -2.46 18.82
CA ASP A 117 -1.28 -1.56 18.47
C ASP A 117 -0.60 -2.07 17.19
N PHE A 118 -0.66 -1.27 16.12
CA PHE A 118 -0.06 -1.63 14.82
C PHE A 118 1.43 -1.99 14.93
N ALA A 119 2.16 -1.38 15.87
CA ALA A 119 3.57 -1.72 16.11
C ALA A 119 3.77 -3.19 16.52
N THR A 120 2.76 -3.82 17.12
CA THR A 120 2.83 -5.25 17.50
C THR A 120 2.59 -6.19 16.34
N LEU A 121 2.09 -5.67 15.22
CA LEU A 121 1.85 -6.42 13.99
C LEU A 121 3.11 -6.57 13.10
N GLN A 122 4.28 -6.24 13.65
CA GLN A 122 5.54 -6.45 12.95
C GLN A 122 5.74 -7.95 12.66
N GLY A 123 6.05 -8.27 11.41
CA GLY A 123 6.31 -9.65 10.99
C GLY A 123 5.54 -10.03 9.74
N SER A 124 5.31 -11.32 9.59
CA SER A 124 4.74 -11.91 8.39
C SER A 124 3.36 -12.52 8.65
N GLU A 125 2.39 -12.21 7.78
CA GLU A 125 1.04 -12.80 7.72
C GLU A 125 0.22 -12.70 9.03
N ILE A 126 0.37 -11.60 9.72
CA ILE A 126 -0.34 -11.35 11.00
C ILE A 126 -1.68 -10.62 10.83
N LEU A 127 -1.96 -10.10 9.63
CA LEU A 127 -3.22 -9.45 9.32
C LEU A 127 -4.30 -10.48 8.98
N HIS A 128 -5.35 -10.53 9.79
CA HIS A 128 -6.46 -11.47 9.60
C HIS A 128 -7.70 -10.80 8.99
N ALA A 129 -7.89 -9.51 9.20
CA ALA A 129 -9.00 -8.75 8.62
C ALA A 129 -8.69 -8.27 7.20
N ASP A 130 -9.72 -8.07 6.39
CA ASP A 130 -9.59 -7.42 5.09
C ASP A 130 -9.42 -5.92 5.28
N LEU A 131 -8.55 -5.33 4.45
CA LEU A 131 -8.30 -3.89 4.50
C LEU A 131 -9.38 -3.13 3.73
N PRO A 132 -9.61 -1.84 4.06
CA PRO A 132 -10.40 -0.95 3.23
C PRO A 132 -9.92 -0.96 1.77
N PRO A 133 -10.80 -0.74 0.78
CA PRO A 133 -10.40 -0.63 -0.61
C PRO A 133 -9.26 0.36 -0.78
N PHE A 134 -8.21 -0.04 -1.50
CA PHE A 134 -7.01 0.76 -1.68
C PHE A 134 -6.54 0.75 -3.14
N ILE A 135 -6.41 1.95 -3.74
CA ILE A 135 -5.87 2.17 -5.07
C ILE A 135 -4.56 2.95 -4.96
N ALA A 136 -3.49 2.42 -5.53
CA ALA A 136 -2.19 3.09 -5.58
C ALA A 136 -1.98 3.77 -6.93
N VAL A 137 -1.48 5.00 -6.89
CA VAL A 137 -1.14 5.82 -8.06
C VAL A 137 0.30 6.30 -7.89
N PRO A 138 1.30 5.47 -8.28
CA PRO A 138 2.69 5.80 -8.04
C PRO A 138 3.16 6.96 -8.91
N THR A 139 3.97 7.84 -8.32
CA THR A 139 4.65 8.96 -8.99
C THR A 139 6.15 8.71 -9.16
N THR A 140 6.64 7.55 -8.72
CA THR A 140 8.03 7.10 -8.87
C THR A 140 8.05 5.72 -9.52
N ALA A 141 9.11 5.41 -10.25
CA ALA A 141 9.35 4.09 -10.83
C ALA A 141 10.60 3.48 -10.16
N GLY A 142 10.42 2.73 -9.09
CA GLY A 142 11.53 2.17 -8.31
C GLY A 142 11.07 1.17 -7.26
N THR A 143 10.38 1.62 -6.24
CA THR A 143 10.04 0.83 -5.06
C THR A 143 9.12 -0.36 -5.33
N GLY A 144 8.24 -0.26 -6.34
CA GLY A 144 7.23 -1.28 -6.61
C GLY A 144 6.18 -1.44 -5.50
N SER A 145 6.08 -0.47 -4.56
CA SER A 145 5.19 -0.59 -3.41
C SER A 145 3.72 -0.77 -3.81
N GLU A 146 3.34 -0.30 -5.00
CA GLU A 146 1.99 -0.45 -5.56
C GLU A 146 1.59 -1.90 -5.87
N VAL A 147 2.54 -2.83 -5.90
CA VAL A 147 2.31 -4.26 -6.19
C VAL A 147 2.93 -5.19 -5.15
N THR A 148 3.53 -4.64 -4.08
CA THR A 148 4.19 -5.45 -3.06
C THR A 148 3.31 -5.69 -1.84
N LEU A 149 3.57 -6.81 -1.18
CA LEU A 149 2.91 -7.22 0.07
C LEU A 149 3.61 -6.67 1.32
N VAL A 150 4.58 -5.76 1.14
CA VAL A 150 5.38 -5.19 2.23
C VAL A 150 5.00 -3.73 2.45
N ALA A 151 4.98 -3.31 3.71
CA ALA A 151 5.01 -1.92 4.13
C ALA A 151 6.17 -1.70 5.09
N VAL A 152 6.92 -0.61 4.91
CA VAL A 152 8.03 -0.23 5.79
C VAL A 152 7.71 1.09 6.45
N VAL A 153 7.61 1.10 7.78
CA VAL A 153 7.25 2.26 8.58
C VAL A 153 8.28 2.49 9.68
N ALA A 154 8.71 3.72 9.88
CA ALA A 154 9.64 4.07 10.94
C ALA A 154 8.95 4.12 12.31
N ASP A 155 9.55 3.47 13.30
CA ASP A 155 9.28 3.70 14.71
C ASP A 155 10.23 4.81 15.19
N THR A 156 9.71 6.02 15.35
CA THR A 156 10.50 7.19 15.73
C THR A 156 11.02 7.09 17.15
N GLN A 157 10.33 6.37 18.03
CA GLN A 157 10.73 6.17 19.42
C GLN A 157 11.87 5.17 19.55
N LYS A 158 11.84 4.11 18.75
CA LYS A 158 12.89 3.06 18.76
C LYS A 158 14.01 3.33 17.75
N HIS A 159 13.92 4.39 16.94
CA HIS A 159 14.83 4.68 15.84
C HIS A 159 15.05 3.47 14.91
N ALA A 160 13.99 2.73 14.63
CA ALA A 160 14.03 1.50 13.85
C ALA A 160 13.00 1.55 12.72
N LYS A 161 13.30 0.88 11.59
CA LYS A 161 12.30 0.63 10.55
C LYS A 161 11.61 -0.70 10.83
N LEU A 162 10.30 -0.67 10.94
CA LEU A 162 9.44 -1.84 11.11
C LEU A 162 8.97 -2.29 9.74
N SER A 163 9.10 -3.58 9.46
CA SER A 163 8.60 -4.19 8.23
C SER A 163 7.38 -5.04 8.54
N PHE A 164 6.33 -4.82 7.79
CA PHE A 164 5.07 -5.54 7.85
C PHE A 164 4.88 -6.26 6.53
N THR A 165 4.57 -7.55 6.58
CA THR A 165 4.45 -8.38 5.39
C THR A 165 3.13 -9.14 5.44
N SER A 166 2.24 -8.90 4.48
CA SER A 166 1.00 -9.65 4.32
C SER A 166 0.44 -9.47 2.91
N TYR A 167 -0.15 -10.51 2.36
CA TYR A 167 -0.91 -10.42 1.11
C TYR A 167 -2.08 -9.45 1.19
N LYS A 168 -2.57 -9.14 2.39
CA LYS A 168 -3.64 -8.14 2.60
C LYS A 168 -3.16 -6.70 2.43
N LEU A 169 -1.85 -6.43 2.52
CA LEU A 169 -1.26 -5.10 2.28
C LEU A 169 -1.14 -4.75 0.80
N VAL A 170 -1.36 -5.70 -0.09
CA VAL A 170 -1.27 -5.45 -1.53
C VAL A 170 -2.43 -4.55 -1.98
N PRO A 171 -2.16 -3.42 -2.67
CA PRO A 171 -3.22 -2.56 -3.21
C PRO A 171 -4.18 -3.33 -4.13
N HIS A 172 -5.46 -3.03 -4.08
CA HIS A 172 -6.48 -3.65 -4.93
C HIS A 172 -6.32 -3.29 -6.41
N ALA A 173 -5.83 -2.07 -6.68
CA ALA A 173 -5.45 -1.63 -8.01
C ALA A 173 -4.23 -0.72 -7.97
N ALA A 174 -3.47 -0.70 -9.06
CA ALA A 174 -2.38 0.23 -9.31
C ALA A 174 -2.62 0.93 -10.65
N ILE A 175 -2.62 2.27 -10.64
CA ILE A 175 -2.80 3.10 -11.83
C ILE A 175 -1.45 3.71 -12.20
N LEU A 176 -0.87 3.23 -13.30
CA LEU A 176 0.46 3.61 -13.77
C LEU A 176 0.33 4.56 -14.96
N ASP A 177 0.22 5.86 -14.69
CA ASP A 177 0.16 6.88 -15.73
C ASP A 177 1.53 7.56 -15.90
N PRO A 178 2.18 7.44 -17.07
CA PRO A 178 3.49 8.06 -17.33
C PRO A 178 3.52 9.57 -17.11
N ALA A 179 2.40 10.27 -17.28
CA ALA A 179 2.31 11.72 -17.06
C ALA A 179 2.55 12.13 -15.60
N LEU A 180 2.41 11.20 -14.64
CA LEU A 180 2.66 11.46 -13.22
C LEU A 180 4.14 11.32 -12.85
N THR A 181 4.91 10.57 -13.62
CA THR A 181 6.36 10.39 -13.40
C THR A 181 7.23 11.32 -14.24
N ALA A 182 6.67 11.92 -15.31
CA ALA A 182 7.41 12.75 -16.25
C ALA A 182 8.02 14.02 -15.63
N SER A 183 7.43 14.54 -14.56
CA SER A 183 7.90 15.73 -13.84
C SER A 183 8.89 15.42 -12.71
N LEU A 184 9.28 14.15 -12.54
CA LEU A 184 10.19 13.74 -11.47
C LEU A 184 11.57 14.36 -11.67
N PRO A 185 12.17 15.02 -10.66
CA PRO A 185 13.51 15.59 -10.76
C PRO A 185 14.56 14.55 -11.18
N PRO A 186 15.56 14.91 -12.02
CA PRO A 186 16.55 13.97 -12.53
C PRO A 186 17.27 13.15 -11.44
N LYS A 187 17.55 13.78 -10.29
CA LYS A 187 18.18 13.10 -9.15
C LYS A 187 17.27 11.99 -8.59
N LEU A 188 15.97 12.26 -8.43
CA LEU A 188 15.01 11.26 -7.95
C LEU A 188 14.80 10.16 -9.00
N THR A 189 14.73 10.51 -10.29
CA THR A 189 14.67 9.52 -11.36
C THR A 189 15.87 8.58 -11.33
N ALA A 190 17.08 9.10 -11.13
CA ALA A 190 18.29 8.29 -11.05
C ALA A 190 18.28 7.38 -9.79
N THR A 191 17.91 7.92 -8.62
CA THR A 191 17.92 7.14 -7.37
C THR A 191 16.86 6.05 -7.38
N THR A 192 15.63 6.34 -7.86
CA THR A 192 14.57 5.33 -7.96
C THR A 192 14.85 4.29 -9.04
N GLY A 193 15.51 4.69 -10.15
CA GLY A 193 15.96 3.73 -11.17
C GLY A 193 17.05 2.79 -10.66
N MET A 194 17.98 3.29 -9.82
CA MET A 194 18.97 2.44 -9.14
C MET A 194 18.32 1.50 -8.12
N ASP A 195 17.30 1.95 -7.41
CA ASP A 195 16.50 1.14 -6.50
C ASP A 195 15.83 -0.03 -7.26
N ALA A 196 15.16 0.26 -8.38
CA ALA A 196 14.57 -0.76 -9.24
C ALA A 196 15.60 -1.78 -9.75
N LEU A 197 16.79 -1.32 -10.15
CA LEU A 197 17.88 -2.19 -10.58
C LEU A 197 18.38 -3.08 -9.44
N THR A 198 18.53 -2.51 -8.24
CA THR A 198 18.93 -3.25 -7.04
C THR A 198 17.91 -4.34 -6.71
N HIS A 199 16.62 -4.01 -6.71
CA HIS A 199 15.55 -5.00 -6.49
C HIS A 199 15.58 -6.13 -7.52
N ALA A 200 15.84 -5.81 -8.80
CA ALA A 200 15.93 -6.82 -9.85
C ALA A 200 17.14 -7.76 -9.63
N ILE A 201 18.30 -7.22 -9.23
CA ILE A 201 19.50 -7.99 -8.93
C ILE A 201 19.27 -8.86 -7.68
N GLU A 202 18.69 -8.30 -6.62
CA GLU A 202 18.37 -9.04 -5.40
C GLU A 202 17.38 -10.16 -5.67
N ALA A 203 16.32 -9.91 -6.45
CA ALA A 203 15.37 -10.95 -6.85
C ALA A 203 16.02 -12.08 -7.63
N TYR A 204 17.03 -11.78 -8.46
CA TYR A 204 17.76 -12.77 -9.24
C TYR A 204 18.77 -13.57 -8.40
N THR A 205 19.45 -12.91 -7.47
CA THR A 205 20.55 -13.48 -6.67
C THR A 205 20.07 -14.07 -5.34
N SER A 206 18.93 -13.61 -4.81
CA SER A 206 18.41 -14.15 -3.56
C SER A 206 18.04 -15.61 -3.74
N ILE A 207 18.51 -16.44 -2.80
CA ILE A 207 17.95 -17.76 -2.64
C ILE A 207 16.49 -17.54 -2.27
N PRO A 208 15.52 -18.11 -3.05
CA PRO A 208 14.12 -17.85 -2.80
C PRO A 208 13.83 -17.96 -1.32
N VAL A 209 13.17 -16.96 -0.77
CA VAL A 209 12.79 -16.85 0.64
C VAL A 209 11.71 -17.91 0.95
N SER A 210 11.95 -19.12 0.46
CA SER A 210 11.12 -20.30 0.65
C SER A 210 10.97 -20.68 2.13
N TYR A 211 11.90 -20.27 2.98
CA TYR A 211 11.80 -20.54 4.42
C TYR A 211 10.77 -19.65 5.12
N THR A 212 10.65 -18.39 4.74
CA THR A 212 9.63 -17.51 5.31
C THR A 212 8.24 -17.86 4.77
N HIS A 213 8.13 -18.18 3.50
CA HIS A 213 6.87 -18.64 2.89
C HIS A 213 6.47 -20.04 3.37
N LEU A 214 7.39 -20.97 3.54
CA LEU A 214 7.10 -22.31 4.08
C LEU A 214 6.67 -22.28 5.55
N ASP A 215 7.20 -21.37 6.36
CA ASP A 215 6.78 -21.24 7.77
C ASP A 215 5.39 -20.61 7.89
N VAL A 216 5.05 -19.65 7.01
CA VAL A 216 3.70 -19.08 6.88
C VAL A 216 2.69 -20.13 6.45
N TYR A 217 3.01 -20.94 5.44
CA TYR A 217 2.14 -22.03 5.00
C TYR A 217 1.93 -23.09 6.10
N LYS A 218 2.97 -23.44 6.84
CA LYS A 218 2.88 -24.38 7.97
C LYS A 218 2.05 -23.81 9.13
N ARG A 219 2.12 -22.52 9.40
CA ARG A 219 1.29 -21.86 10.43
C ARG A 219 -0.17 -21.78 10.03
N GLN A 220 -0.50 -21.47 8.77
CA GLN A 220 -1.87 -21.47 8.27
C GLN A 220 -2.52 -22.87 8.34
N CYS A 221 -1.77 -23.93 8.01
CA CYS A 221 -2.25 -25.30 8.15
C CYS A 221 -2.51 -25.67 9.62
N ARG A 222 -1.69 -25.19 10.57
CA ARG A 222 -1.91 -25.43 12.01
C ARG A 222 -3.16 -24.70 12.54
N CYS A 223 -3.40 -23.45 12.13
CA CYS A 223 -4.61 -22.72 12.52
C CYS A 223 -5.89 -23.34 11.96
N ARG A 224 -5.87 -23.90 10.74
CA ARG A 224 -7.00 -24.65 10.20
C ARG A 224 -7.28 -25.93 10.98
N ALA A 225 -6.23 -26.68 11.32
CA ALA A 225 -6.34 -27.93 12.08
C ALA A 225 -6.84 -27.72 13.53
N GLN A 226 -6.57 -26.55 14.12
CA GLN A 226 -7.10 -26.21 15.45
C GLN A 226 -8.57 -25.79 15.42
N ARG A 227 -9.03 -25.10 14.35
CA ARG A 227 -10.46 -24.74 14.20
C ARG A 227 -11.36 -25.96 13.97
N THR A 228 -10.88 -26.99 13.28
CA THR A 228 -11.65 -28.22 13.08
C THR A 228 -11.73 -29.12 14.32
N ARG A 229 -10.90 -28.87 15.34
CA ARG A 229 -10.95 -29.60 16.63
C ARG A 229 -11.74 -28.89 17.73
N ALA A 230 -12.21 -27.67 17.51
CA ALA A 230 -12.93 -26.86 18.49
C ALA A 230 -14.45 -26.80 18.25
N SER A 231 -15.05 -27.79 17.61
CA SER A 231 -16.49 -27.97 17.60
C SER A 231 -16.87 -28.96 18.73
N PRO A 232 -17.47 -28.48 19.83
CA PRO A 232 -18.04 -29.44 20.79
C PRO A 232 -19.31 -30.00 20.20
N ALA A 233 -19.35 -31.32 20.17
CA ALA A 233 -20.61 -32.05 20.03
C ALA A 233 -21.46 -31.83 21.30
N SER A 234 -22.66 -31.37 21.12
CA SER A 234 -23.79 -31.55 22.01
C SER A 234 -25.06 -31.41 21.21
#